data_bd3087a4fc84b8fa116750faebd9aab7
#
_entry.id   bd3087a4fc84b8fa116750faebd9aab7
#
_cell.length_a   1.000
_cell.length_b   1.000
_cell.length_c   1.000
_cell.angle_alpha   90.00
_cell.angle_beta   90.00
_cell.angle_gamma   90.00
#
_symmetry.space_group_name_H-M   'P 1'
#
loop_
_entity.id
_entity.type
_entity.pdbx_description
1 polymer ?
#
loop_
_entity_poly.entity_id
_entity_poly.type
_entity_poly.pdbx_seq_one_letter_code
_entity_poly.pdbx_strand_id
1 'polypeptide(L)'
;MILAVYWTFRLGVTIRSPNLLLLRNANLYAPESLGRRHLLIGGSRILWIGEQEPDIRGVPVTEVDLQGRNVIPGLVDGHVHVTGGGGETGYASRVPAPDLSKYTAAGVTSVIGLLGTDDIVRTTAQLVAQIYALRESGLSAWGYCGGYHVPPVTLTGSVRGDIVLVEPLIGVGELAISDHRSSQPTLNELMRIAADAHVAGLMSGKAGVVHLHLGDGERGLELIRQALSTSEIPARVFQPTHVNRRKALFDESLDLVQHGCHVDVTAFPVEDGEDAWSATQAVIRYLDAGRPLHRLSVSSDAGGCLPCFDSEGRACGMDVAHSGSMLETLRELISAGVPFETAVPFFTSNPANLLRLPGKGTLQQGNDADLIVLDESNHPLHVIARGEFHVRDGSIVRRGLFESISTPRKPNQGEVA
;
A
#
# COMPACT_ATOMS: atom_id res chain seq x y z
N MET A 1 -32.81 -40.67 -20.61
CA MET A 1 -32.59 -40.70 -19.14
C MET A 1 -31.31 -39.91 -18.90
N ILE A 2 -31.45 -38.58 -18.70
CA ILE A 2 -30.33 -37.63 -18.54
C ILE A 2 -30.14 -37.45 -17.02
N LEU A 3 -29.04 -38.00 -16.51
CA LEU A 3 -28.66 -37.79 -15.11
C LEU A 3 -28.08 -36.36 -14.99
N ALA A 4 -28.88 -35.48 -14.38
CA ALA A 4 -28.39 -34.18 -13.94
C ALA A 4 -27.55 -34.37 -12.67
N VAL A 5 -26.22 -34.18 -12.80
CA VAL A 5 -25.31 -34.14 -11.67
C VAL A 5 -25.41 -32.72 -11.08
N TYR A 6 -26.19 -32.59 -10.01
CA TYR A 6 -26.19 -31.37 -9.19
C TYR A 6 -24.89 -31.35 -8.35
N TRP A 7 -23.98 -30.47 -8.69
CA TRP A 7 -22.90 -30.06 -7.79
C TRP A 7 -23.50 -29.16 -6.71
N THR A 8 -23.84 -29.74 -5.57
CA THR A 8 -24.11 -28.95 -4.37
C THR A 8 -22.78 -28.49 -3.80
N PHE A 9 -22.37 -27.28 -4.14
CA PHE A 9 -21.41 -26.54 -3.33
C PHE A 9 -22.09 -26.28 -1.98
N ARG A 10 -21.83 -27.11 -0.99
CA ARG A 10 -22.02 -26.72 0.40
C ARG A 10 -21.00 -25.60 0.65
N LEU A 11 -21.47 -24.34 0.59
CA LEU A 11 -20.83 -23.26 1.33
C LEU A 11 -20.91 -23.68 2.80
N GLY A 12 -19.86 -24.37 3.25
CA GLY A 12 -19.62 -24.59 4.66
C GLY A 12 -19.27 -23.24 5.27
N VAL A 13 -20.31 -22.46 5.57
CA VAL A 13 -20.18 -21.38 6.53
C VAL A 13 -19.94 -22.08 7.87
N THR A 14 -18.71 -22.46 8.11
CA THR A 14 -18.25 -22.76 9.45
C THR A 14 -18.37 -21.43 10.18
N ILE A 15 -19.43 -21.27 10.97
CA ILE A 15 -19.47 -20.24 12.01
C ILE A 15 -18.31 -20.62 12.92
N ARG A 16 -17.10 -20.10 12.61
CA ARG A 16 -15.98 -20.15 13.54
C ARG A 16 -16.48 -19.37 14.75
N SER A 17 -16.55 -20.03 15.91
CA SER A 17 -16.70 -19.33 17.18
C SER A 17 -15.76 -18.13 17.13
N PRO A 18 -16.18 -16.92 17.53
CA PRO A 18 -15.30 -15.77 17.53
C PRO A 18 -14.11 -16.11 18.42
N ASN A 19 -13.02 -16.58 17.81
CA ASN A 19 -11.79 -16.85 18.53
C ASN A 19 -11.27 -15.49 18.97
N LEU A 20 -11.34 -15.25 20.27
CA LEU A 20 -10.63 -14.13 20.87
C LEU A 20 -9.12 -14.42 20.82
N LEU A 21 -8.34 -13.42 20.46
CA LEU A 21 -6.89 -13.47 20.52
C LEU A 21 -6.42 -12.42 21.50
N LEU A 22 -5.73 -12.85 22.55
CA LEU A 22 -5.09 -11.99 23.52
C LEU A 22 -3.57 -11.96 23.25
N LEU A 23 -3.09 -10.82 22.83
CA LEU A 23 -1.65 -10.53 22.71
C LEU A 23 -1.18 -9.89 24.01
N ARG A 24 -0.28 -10.56 24.71
CA ARG A 24 0.22 -10.08 26.01
C ARG A 24 1.61 -9.47 25.88
N ASN A 25 1.90 -8.53 26.76
CA ASN A 25 3.23 -7.93 26.92
C ASN A 25 3.80 -7.33 25.62
N ALA A 26 2.97 -6.64 24.83
CA ALA A 26 3.42 -5.88 23.67
C ALA A 26 4.13 -4.59 24.09
N ASN A 27 5.28 -4.25 23.50
CA ASN A 27 5.77 -2.87 23.49
C ASN A 27 5.09 -2.15 22.32
N LEU A 28 4.03 -1.40 22.61
CA LEU A 28 3.05 -0.96 21.62
C LEU A 28 3.35 0.44 21.08
N TYR A 29 3.43 0.55 19.76
CA TYR A 29 3.44 1.80 19.00
C TYR A 29 2.15 1.89 18.18
N ALA A 30 1.35 2.96 18.36
CA ALA A 30 -0.01 3.05 17.86
C ALA A 30 -0.37 4.18 16.85
N PRO A 31 0.49 5.00 16.19
CA PRO A 31 1.95 4.90 16.05
C PRO A 31 2.77 5.51 17.19
N GLU A 32 2.20 6.33 18.04
CA GLU A 32 2.89 6.86 19.22
C GLU A 32 3.25 5.74 20.19
N SER A 33 4.35 5.90 20.92
CA SER A 33 4.77 4.92 21.92
C SER A 33 3.79 4.89 23.10
N LEU A 34 3.11 3.78 23.29
CA LEU A 34 2.24 3.52 24.44
C LEU A 34 2.93 2.68 25.54
N GLY A 35 4.15 2.21 25.29
CA GLY A 35 4.87 1.30 26.19
C GLY A 35 4.21 -0.08 26.28
N ARG A 36 4.40 -0.76 27.42
CA ARG A 36 3.89 -2.13 27.59
C ARG A 36 2.36 -2.16 27.69
N ARG A 37 1.73 -2.92 26.82
CA ARG A 37 0.27 -3.08 26.73
C ARG A 37 -0.11 -4.54 26.41
N HIS A 38 -1.38 -4.85 26.67
CA HIS A 38 -2.04 -6.05 26.19
C HIS A 38 -3.13 -5.65 25.20
N LEU A 39 -3.35 -6.49 24.18
CA LEU A 39 -4.38 -6.25 23.15
C LEU A 39 -5.32 -7.45 23.11
N LEU A 40 -6.62 -7.20 23.17
CA LEU A 40 -7.65 -8.18 22.89
C LEU A 40 -8.22 -7.94 21.51
N ILE A 41 -8.19 -8.97 20.68
CA ILE A 41 -8.71 -8.98 19.32
C ILE A 41 -9.90 -9.93 19.26
N GLY A 42 -10.99 -9.52 18.59
CA GLY A 42 -12.15 -10.35 18.35
C GLY A 42 -12.68 -10.13 16.94
N GLY A 43 -12.78 -11.20 16.17
CA GLY A 43 -13.04 -11.10 14.74
C GLY A 43 -11.96 -10.24 14.07
N SER A 44 -12.37 -9.23 13.30
CA SER A 44 -11.42 -8.33 12.62
C SER A 44 -11.06 -7.07 13.41
N ARG A 45 -11.45 -6.95 14.70
CA ARG A 45 -11.36 -5.69 15.44
C ARG A 45 -10.50 -5.82 16.70
N ILE A 46 -9.85 -4.69 17.04
CA ILE A 46 -9.24 -4.50 18.35
C ILE A 46 -10.37 -4.18 19.34
N LEU A 47 -10.64 -5.08 20.26
CA LEU A 47 -11.71 -4.91 21.25
C LEU A 47 -11.26 -4.13 22.47
N TRP A 48 -9.98 -4.23 22.82
CA TRP A 48 -9.43 -3.60 24.00
C TRP A 48 -7.90 -3.47 23.94
N ILE A 49 -7.38 -2.41 24.53
CA ILE A 49 -5.96 -2.17 24.76
C ILE A 49 -5.81 -1.62 26.18
N GLY A 50 -4.89 -2.19 26.98
CA GLY A 50 -4.66 -1.73 28.34
C GLY A 50 -3.34 -2.20 28.96
N GLU A 51 -3.01 -1.65 30.12
CA GLU A 51 -1.79 -1.99 30.89
C GLU A 51 -1.95 -3.30 31.66
N GLN A 52 -3.16 -3.61 32.09
CA GLN A 52 -3.49 -4.84 32.80
C GLN A 52 -4.20 -5.78 31.84
N GLU A 53 -4.09 -7.08 32.11
CA GLU A 53 -4.81 -8.08 31.32
C GLU A 53 -6.31 -7.91 31.52
N PRO A 54 -7.13 -8.01 30.43
CA PRO A 54 -8.58 -7.96 30.56
C PRO A 54 -9.11 -9.20 31.29
N ASP A 55 -10.10 -9.03 32.16
CA ASP A 55 -10.79 -10.16 32.79
C ASP A 55 -11.74 -10.81 31.79
N ILE A 56 -11.30 -11.91 31.17
CA ILE A 56 -12.08 -12.66 30.18
C ILE A 56 -12.45 -13.99 30.78
N ARG A 57 -13.74 -14.18 31.08
CA ARG A 57 -14.25 -15.43 31.66
C ARG A 57 -15.32 -16.06 30.77
N GLY A 58 -15.29 -17.38 30.68
CA GLY A 58 -16.35 -18.15 30.03
C GLY A 58 -16.33 -18.15 28.50
N VAL A 59 -15.28 -17.60 27.88
CA VAL A 59 -15.07 -17.62 26.41
C VAL A 59 -13.69 -18.19 26.10
N PRO A 60 -13.57 -19.03 25.06
CA PRO A 60 -12.27 -19.51 24.60
C PRO A 60 -11.42 -18.34 24.08
N VAL A 61 -10.17 -18.24 24.53
CA VAL A 61 -9.19 -17.22 24.12
C VAL A 61 -7.91 -17.91 23.69
N THR A 62 -7.39 -17.53 22.54
CA THR A 62 -6.03 -17.87 22.16
C THR A 62 -5.08 -16.82 22.73
N GLU A 63 -4.09 -17.23 23.48
CA GLU A 63 -3.14 -16.31 24.10
C GLU A 63 -1.76 -16.42 23.45
N VAL A 64 -1.12 -15.27 23.21
CA VAL A 64 0.25 -15.17 22.72
C VAL A 64 1.00 -14.16 23.56
N ASP A 65 2.06 -14.59 24.23
CA ASP A 65 2.94 -13.70 25.00
C ASP A 65 4.04 -13.15 24.06
N LEU A 66 4.02 -11.84 23.85
CA LEU A 66 4.95 -11.17 22.94
C LEU A 66 6.28 -10.80 23.62
N GLN A 67 6.42 -11.03 24.94
CA GLN A 67 7.67 -10.89 25.68
C GLN A 67 8.33 -9.49 25.54
N GLY A 68 7.54 -8.44 25.39
CA GLY A 68 8.02 -7.07 25.20
C GLY A 68 8.45 -6.71 23.78
N ARG A 69 8.13 -7.54 22.77
CA ARG A 69 8.42 -7.25 21.36
C ARG A 69 7.67 -6.02 20.89
N ASN A 70 8.29 -5.28 19.96
CA ASN A 70 7.68 -4.12 19.35
C ASN A 70 6.48 -4.53 18.49
N VAL A 71 5.36 -3.85 18.69
CA VAL A 71 4.14 -4.01 17.90
C VAL A 71 3.79 -2.67 17.28
N ILE A 72 3.64 -2.65 15.97
CA ILE A 72 3.28 -1.47 15.18
C ILE A 72 2.01 -1.75 14.38
N PRO A 73 1.29 -0.69 13.91
CA PRO A 73 0.20 -0.89 12.95
C PRO A 73 0.70 -1.60 11.69
N GLY A 74 -0.17 -2.37 11.04
CA GLY A 74 0.11 -2.93 9.73
C GLY A 74 0.37 -1.84 8.69
N LEU A 75 1.32 -2.08 7.79
CA LEU A 75 1.70 -1.11 6.77
C LEU A 75 0.54 -0.89 5.79
N VAL A 76 0.41 0.37 5.35
CA VAL A 76 -0.56 0.83 4.34
C VAL A 76 0.21 1.25 3.10
N ASP A 77 0.15 0.44 2.07
CA ASP A 77 0.80 0.70 0.79
C ASP A 77 -0.12 1.50 -0.13
N GLY A 78 0.19 2.77 -0.31
CA GLY A 78 -0.63 3.74 -1.04
C GLY A 78 -0.55 3.63 -2.56
N HIS A 79 0.34 2.77 -3.09
CA HIS A 79 0.61 2.66 -4.52
C HIS A 79 1.04 1.23 -4.89
N VAL A 80 0.11 0.45 -5.44
CA VAL A 80 0.33 -0.97 -5.77
C VAL A 80 -0.34 -1.35 -7.09
N HIS A 81 0.42 -1.96 -7.99
CA HIS A 81 -0.12 -2.59 -9.20
C HIS A 81 -0.71 -3.97 -8.88
N VAL A 82 -1.87 -4.00 -8.21
CA VAL A 82 -2.50 -5.27 -7.75
C VAL A 82 -2.90 -6.21 -8.88
N THR A 83 -3.01 -5.69 -10.11
CA THR A 83 -3.23 -6.49 -11.33
C THR A 83 -1.94 -6.78 -12.10
N GLY A 84 -0.80 -6.37 -11.55
CA GLY A 84 0.49 -6.25 -12.22
C GLY A 84 0.59 -5.00 -13.09
N GLY A 85 1.78 -4.49 -13.29
CA GLY A 85 2.15 -3.36 -14.15
C GLY A 85 2.90 -3.80 -15.40
N GLY A 86 3.78 -2.92 -15.91
CA GLY A 86 4.61 -3.19 -17.09
C GLY A 86 3.82 -3.28 -18.38
N GLY A 87 4.49 -3.71 -19.44
CA GLY A 87 3.94 -3.82 -20.80
C GLY A 87 4.52 -2.79 -21.78
N GLU A 88 5.33 -1.85 -21.29
CA GLU A 88 5.88 -0.73 -22.07
C GLU A 88 6.86 -1.18 -23.16
N THR A 89 7.51 -2.34 -22.96
CA THR A 89 8.46 -2.91 -23.93
C THR A 89 7.86 -4.09 -24.71
N GLY A 90 6.53 -4.19 -24.75
CA GLY A 90 5.79 -5.22 -25.45
C GLY A 90 5.05 -6.20 -24.52
N TYR A 91 4.19 -7.03 -25.10
CA TYR A 91 3.31 -7.92 -24.32
C TYR A 91 4.04 -8.87 -23.37
N ALA A 92 5.28 -9.24 -23.66
CA ALA A 92 6.08 -10.13 -22.83
C ALA A 92 6.63 -9.46 -21.57
N SER A 93 6.63 -8.12 -21.51
CA SER A 93 7.09 -7.35 -20.33
C SER A 93 5.98 -7.05 -19.32
N ARG A 94 4.80 -7.66 -19.46
CA ARG A 94 3.69 -7.49 -18.51
C ARG A 94 3.97 -8.25 -17.24
N VAL A 95 4.03 -7.55 -16.12
CA VAL A 95 4.24 -8.12 -14.79
C VAL A 95 2.97 -8.84 -14.33
N PRO A 96 3.04 -10.08 -13.80
CA PRO A 96 1.87 -10.75 -13.22
C PRO A 96 1.40 -10.07 -11.93
N ALA A 97 0.13 -10.28 -11.56
CA ALA A 97 -0.40 -9.82 -10.28
C ALA A 97 0.41 -10.43 -9.11
N PRO A 98 0.81 -9.63 -8.12
CA PRO A 98 1.52 -10.16 -6.95
C PRO A 98 0.63 -11.08 -6.12
N ASP A 99 1.22 -12.12 -5.56
CA ASP A 99 0.57 -13.05 -4.64
C ASP A 99 0.24 -12.39 -3.29
N LEU A 100 -0.81 -12.85 -2.59
CA LEU A 100 -1.21 -12.36 -1.27
C LEU A 100 -0.06 -12.36 -0.26
N SER A 101 0.70 -13.46 -0.22
CA SER A 101 1.77 -13.61 0.75
C SER A 101 2.94 -12.64 0.53
N LYS A 102 3.09 -12.08 -0.68
CA LYS A 102 4.11 -11.07 -0.98
C LYS A 102 3.85 -9.76 -0.25
N TYR A 103 2.58 -9.39 -0.08
CA TYR A 103 2.18 -8.24 0.72
C TYR A 103 2.35 -8.52 2.22
N THR A 104 1.73 -9.59 2.69
CA THR A 104 1.62 -9.84 4.13
C THR A 104 2.93 -10.28 4.78
N ALA A 105 3.82 -10.99 4.06
CA ALA A 105 5.16 -11.29 4.54
C ALA A 105 6.01 -10.02 4.75
N ALA A 106 5.72 -8.96 4.01
CA ALA A 106 6.32 -7.64 4.17
C ALA A 106 5.65 -6.77 5.24
N GLY A 107 4.64 -7.28 5.94
CA GLY A 107 3.88 -6.52 6.94
C GLY A 107 2.80 -5.60 6.36
N VAL A 108 2.58 -5.61 5.04
CA VAL A 108 1.52 -4.83 4.41
C VAL A 108 0.18 -5.50 4.66
N THR A 109 -0.75 -4.77 5.29
CA THR A 109 -2.11 -5.23 5.62
C THR A 109 -3.19 -4.47 4.86
N SER A 110 -2.82 -3.35 4.24
CA SER A 110 -3.73 -2.53 3.44
C SER A 110 -3.02 -2.07 2.17
N VAL A 111 -3.71 -2.17 1.02
CA VAL A 111 -3.15 -1.78 -0.29
C VAL A 111 -4.12 -0.88 -1.05
N ILE A 112 -3.59 0.04 -1.83
CA ILE A 112 -4.34 0.86 -2.78
C ILE A 112 -3.92 0.45 -4.19
N GLY A 113 -4.83 -0.25 -4.87
CA GLY A 113 -4.61 -0.74 -6.22
C GLY A 113 -4.78 0.35 -7.26
N LEU A 114 -4.00 0.27 -8.34
CA LEU A 114 -4.07 1.19 -9.46
C LEU A 114 -3.67 0.52 -10.77
N LEU A 115 -3.92 1.22 -11.88
CA LEU A 115 -3.43 0.89 -13.21
C LEU A 115 -2.34 1.89 -13.58
N GLY A 116 -1.26 1.39 -14.17
CA GLY A 116 -0.17 2.23 -14.70
C GLY A 116 -0.34 2.52 -16.20
N THR A 117 0.74 2.36 -16.95
CA THR A 117 0.82 2.60 -18.40
C THR A 117 -0.17 1.74 -19.20
N ASP A 118 -0.36 0.46 -18.81
CA ASP A 118 -1.35 -0.42 -19.43
C ASP A 118 -2.70 -0.26 -18.71
N ASP A 119 -3.48 0.69 -19.13
CA ASP A 119 -4.87 0.91 -18.71
C ASP A 119 -5.88 0.56 -19.82
N ILE A 120 -5.43 -0.15 -20.85
CA ILE A 120 -6.23 -0.66 -21.97
C ILE A 120 -6.53 -2.15 -21.83
N VAL A 121 -5.50 -2.99 -21.63
CA VAL A 121 -5.67 -4.44 -21.47
C VAL A 121 -5.99 -4.76 -20.00
N ARG A 122 -5.41 -4.02 -19.06
CA ARG A 122 -5.84 -3.98 -17.66
C ARG A 122 -6.88 -2.88 -17.51
N THR A 123 -8.06 -3.25 -17.05
CA THR A 123 -9.22 -2.32 -16.99
C THR A 123 -9.57 -1.99 -15.54
N THR A 124 -10.29 -0.87 -15.34
CA THR A 124 -10.85 -0.53 -14.02
C THR A 124 -11.75 -1.64 -13.46
N ALA A 125 -12.47 -2.37 -14.35
CA ALA A 125 -13.28 -3.52 -13.93
C ALA A 125 -12.40 -4.67 -13.37
N GLN A 126 -11.28 -4.99 -14.04
CA GLN A 126 -10.33 -5.98 -13.55
C GLN A 126 -9.69 -5.55 -12.23
N LEU A 127 -9.35 -4.27 -12.10
CA LEU A 127 -8.82 -3.70 -10.86
C LEU A 127 -9.80 -3.88 -9.69
N VAL A 128 -11.07 -3.53 -9.88
CA VAL A 128 -12.12 -3.69 -8.86
C VAL A 128 -12.30 -5.15 -8.48
N ALA A 129 -12.32 -6.06 -9.46
CA ALA A 129 -12.41 -7.50 -9.18
C ALA A 129 -11.21 -8.00 -8.35
N GLN A 130 -9.99 -7.55 -8.67
CA GLN A 130 -8.79 -7.91 -7.91
C GLN A 130 -8.81 -7.36 -6.48
N ILE A 131 -9.31 -6.14 -6.29
CA ILE A 131 -9.50 -5.55 -4.95
C ILE A 131 -10.43 -6.43 -4.11
N TYR A 132 -11.56 -6.86 -4.65
CA TYR A 132 -12.47 -7.77 -3.93
C TYR A 132 -11.82 -9.13 -3.67
N ALA A 133 -11.07 -9.71 -4.60
CA ALA A 133 -10.34 -10.96 -4.40
C ALA A 133 -9.33 -10.86 -3.24
N LEU A 134 -8.59 -9.74 -3.13
CA LEU A 134 -7.68 -9.48 -2.00
C LEU A 134 -8.45 -9.36 -0.68
N ARG A 135 -9.61 -8.68 -0.67
CA ARG A 135 -10.47 -8.56 0.52
C ARG A 135 -11.01 -9.92 0.99
N GLU A 136 -11.45 -10.78 0.08
CA GLU A 136 -11.88 -12.16 0.38
C GLU A 136 -10.72 -12.99 0.91
N SER A 137 -9.50 -12.73 0.43
CA SER A 137 -8.29 -13.37 0.90
C SER A 137 -7.81 -12.86 2.26
N GLY A 138 -8.44 -11.79 2.82
CA GLY A 138 -8.17 -11.28 4.17
C GLY A 138 -7.27 -10.05 4.22
N LEU A 139 -6.89 -9.48 3.09
CA LEU A 139 -6.20 -8.20 3.02
C LEU A 139 -7.22 -7.06 2.94
N SER A 140 -6.87 -5.87 3.43
CA SER A 140 -7.67 -4.68 3.17
C SER A 140 -7.21 -4.03 1.88
N ALA A 141 -8.15 -3.70 0.97
CA ALA A 141 -7.79 -3.19 -0.35
C ALA A 141 -8.79 -2.15 -0.85
N TRP A 142 -8.29 -1.10 -1.49
CA TRP A 142 -9.02 -0.05 -2.20
C TRP A 142 -8.30 0.22 -3.52
N GLY A 143 -8.78 1.20 -4.30
CA GLY A 143 -8.10 1.58 -5.53
C GLY A 143 -8.45 2.95 -6.04
N TYR A 144 -7.70 3.35 -7.08
CA TYR A 144 -7.99 4.53 -7.87
C TYR A 144 -8.59 4.11 -9.21
N CYS A 145 -9.55 4.87 -9.74
CA CYS A 145 -9.98 4.71 -11.13
C CYS A 145 -9.01 5.41 -12.09
N GLY A 146 -8.97 4.98 -13.33
CA GLY A 146 -8.05 5.54 -14.34
C GLY A 146 -6.75 4.76 -14.43
N GLY A 147 -5.78 5.39 -15.04
CA GLY A 147 -4.41 4.94 -15.28
C GLY A 147 -3.59 6.14 -15.70
N TYR A 148 -2.53 5.94 -16.52
CA TYR A 148 -1.62 7.01 -16.92
C TYR A 148 -2.26 8.10 -17.77
N HIS A 149 -3.22 7.73 -18.63
CA HIS A 149 -3.66 8.66 -19.67
C HIS A 149 -4.89 9.50 -19.30
N VAL A 150 -5.06 10.59 -20.02
CA VAL A 150 -6.19 11.51 -19.95
C VAL A 150 -6.92 11.48 -21.30
N PRO A 151 -8.28 11.33 -21.31
CA PRO A 151 -9.18 11.20 -20.15
C PRO A 151 -9.03 9.85 -19.42
N PRO A 152 -9.20 9.82 -18.08
CA PRO A 152 -9.06 8.58 -17.31
C PRO A 152 -10.06 7.49 -17.73
N VAL A 153 -9.61 6.24 -17.79
CA VAL A 153 -10.48 5.08 -18.01
C VAL A 153 -11.33 4.84 -16.78
N THR A 154 -12.64 4.81 -16.95
CA THR A 154 -13.61 4.70 -15.86
C THR A 154 -14.58 3.54 -16.06
N LEU A 155 -15.16 3.06 -14.98
CA LEU A 155 -16.15 1.98 -14.99
C LEU A 155 -17.57 2.51 -15.28
N THR A 156 -17.91 3.69 -14.76
CA THR A 156 -19.25 4.29 -14.84
C THR A 156 -19.38 5.41 -15.89
N GLY A 157 -18.31 5.69 -16.62
CA GLY A 157 -18.25 6.76 -17.63
C GLY A 157 -17.77 8.10 -17.10
N SER A 158 -17.44 8.22 -15.81
CA SER A 158 -16.84 9.42 -15.23
C SER A 158 -16.06 9.13 -13.95
N VAL A 159 -15.01 9.92 -13.66
CA VAL A 159 -14.25 9.87 -12.40
C VAL A 159 -15.18 10.08 -11.19
N ARG A 160 -16.09 11.05 -11.30
CA ARG A 160 -17.08 11.34 -10.24
C ARG A 160 -18.00 10.15 -9.98
N GLY A 161 -18.51 9.50 -11.04
CA GLY A 161 -19.35 8.32 -10.94
C GLY A 161 -18.63 7.14 -10.30
N ASP A 162 -17.41 6.87 -10.71
CA ASP A 162 -16.59 5.79 -10.15
C ASP A 162 -16.34 5.96 -8.64
N ILE A 163 -15.90 7.14 -8.21
CA ILE A 163 -15.63 7.41 -6.80
C ILE A 163 -16.92 7.36 -5.96
N VAL A 164 -18.03 7.89 -6.45
CA VAL A 164 -19.29 7.94 -5.68
C VAL A 164 -19.96 6.58 -5.61
N LEU A 165 -20.04 5.82 -6.72
CA LEU A 165 -20.89 4.64 -6.86
C LEU A 165 -20.14 3.31 -6.64
N VAL A 166 -18.83 3.28 -6.88
CA VAL A 166 -18.03 2.05 -6.74
C VAL A 166 -17.32 2.07 -5.38
N GLU A 167 -17.76 1.22 -4.47
CA GLU A 167 -17.34 1.28 -3.05
C GLU A 167 -15.82 1.34 -2.86
N PRO A 168 -14.98 0.46 -3.46
CA PRO A 168 -13.54 0.45 -3.19
C PRO A 168 -12.76 1.56 -3.92
N LEU A 169 -13.37 2.31 -4.84
CA LEU A 169 -12.67 3.39 -5.54
C LEU A 169 -12.72 4.67 -4.72
N ILE A 170 -11.52 5.19 -4.33
CA ILE A 170 -11.38 6.29 -3.39
C ILE A 170 -10.79 7.57 -3.99
N GLY A 171 -10.32 7.52 -5.22
CA GLY A 171 -9.69 8.61 -5.95
C GLY A 171 -9.49 8.24 -7.41
N VAL A 172 -8.67 9.00 -8.12
CA VAL A 172 -8.29 8.78 -9.52
C VAL A 172 -6.77 8.75 -9.66
N GLY A 173 -6.24 7.84 -10.49
CA GLY A 173 -4.80 7.69 -10.74
C GLY A 173 -4.41 6.26 -11.12
N GLU A 174 -3.11 6.08 -11.38
CA GLU A 174 -2.10 7.15 -11.35
C GLU A 174 -2.08 7.91 -12.69
N LEU A 175 -2.36 9.18 -12.67
CA LEU A 175 -2.25 10.02 -13.87
C LEU A 175 -0.80 10.42 -14.09
N ALA A 176 -0.24 10.16 -15.27
CA ALA A 176 1.16 10.50 -15.54
C ALA A 176 1.32 11.96 -15.94
N ILE A 177 2.20 12.67 -15.25
CA ILE A 177 2.66 14.02 -15.60
C ILE A 177 4.19 14.05 -15.61
N SER A 178 4.77 14.96 -16.39
CA SER A 178 6.22 15.08 -16.53
C SER A 178 6.91 13.75 -16.87
N ASP A 179 6.30 12.98 -17.75
CA ASP A 179 6.76 11.68 -18.24
C ASP A 179 6.52 11.59 -19.74
N HIS A 180 7.46 11.01 -20.48
CA HIS A 180 7.31 10.81 -21.93
C HIS A 180 6.17 9.84 -22.28
N ARG A 181 5.76 8.98 -21.35
CA ARG A 181 4.61 8.04 -21.48
C ARG A 181 3.27 8.67 -21.15
N SER A 182 3.26 9.90 -20.63
CA SER A 182 2.02 10.59 -20.26
C SER A 182 1.25 11.06 -21.51
N SER A 183 -0.06 11.28 -21.36
CA SER A 183 -0.90 11.92 -22.37
C SER A 183 -0.61 13.41 -22.54
N GLN A 184 0.39 13.96 -21.85
CA GLN A 184 0.73 15.39 -21.83
C GLN A 184 -0.47 16.28 -21.46
N PRO A 185 -1.16 16.03 -20.33
CA PRO A 185 -2.39 16.72 -19.97
C PRO A 185 -2.15 18.24 -19.87
N THR A 186 -3.15 18.99 -20.28
CA THR A 186 -3.20 20.44 -20.06
C THR A 186 -3.62 20.73 -18.62
N LEU A 187 -3.34 21.97 -18.16
CA LEU A 187 -3.79 22.44 -16.85
C LEU A 187 -5.32 22.31 -16.69
N ASN A 188 -6.09 22.64 -17.72
CA ASN A 188 -7.54 22.57 -17.67
C ASN A 188 -8.07 21.14 -17.51
N GLU A 189 -7.45 20.16 -18.16
CA GLU A 189 -7.81 18.75 -18.00
C GLU A 189 -7.51 18.26 -16.58
N LEU A 190 -6.32 18.55 -16.06
CA LEU A 190 -5.97 18.20 -14.68
C LEU A 190 -6.95 18.83 -13.68
N MET A 191 -7.27 20.12 -13.83
CA MET A 191 -8.22 20.81 -12.94
C MET A 191 -9.62 20.22 -12.99
N ARG A 192 -10.12 19.81 -14.16
CA ARG A 192 -11.43 19.12 -14.28
C ARG A 192 -11.44 17.80 -13.56
N ILE A 193 -10.42 16.98 -13.75
CA ILE A 193 -10.27 15.68 -13.07
C ILE A 193 -10.19 15.90 -11.56
N ALA A 194 -9.39 16.86 -11.10
CA ALA A 194 -9.23 17.18 -9.70
C ALA A 194 -10.52 17.70 -9.05
N ALA A 195 -11.27 18.55 -9.74
CA ALA A 195 -12.58 19.01 -9.30
C ALA A 195 -13.59 17.86 -9.19
N ASP A 196 -13.62 16.95 -10.16
CA ASP A 196 -14.49 15.77 -10.10
C ASP A 196 -14.13 14.83 -8.96
N ALA A 197 -12.85 14.54 -8.78
CA ALA A 197 -12.38 13.71 -7.67
C ALA A 197 -12.68 14.34 -6.31
N HIS A 198 -12.39 15.65 -6.15
CA HIS A 198 -12.66 16.39 -4.93
C HIS A 198 -14.15 16.37 -4.54
N VAL A 199 -15.02 16.73 -5.48
CA VAL A 199 -16.48 16.76 -5.22
C VAL A 199 -17.02 15.36 -4.94
N ALA A 200 -16.55 14.35 -5.69
CA ALA A 200 -16.94 12.96 -5.42
C ALA A 200 -16.50 12.50 -4.02
N GLY A 201 -15.31 12.88 -3.59
CA GLY A 201 -14.83 12.62 -2.24
C GLY A 201 -15.68 13.27 -1.16
N LEU A 202 -16.17 14.52 -1.39
CA LEU A 202 -17.10 15.18 -0.48
C LEU A 202 -18.45 14.47 -0.42
N MET A 203 -18.99 14.04 -1.56
CA MET A 203 -20.29 13.37 -1.64
C MET A 203 -20.29 11.99 -1.01
N SER A 204 -19.18 11.25 -1.10
CA SER A 204 -19.08 9.85 -0.65
C SER A 204 -18.35 9.66 0.67
N GLY A 205 -17.76 10.72 1.25
CA GLY A 205 -16.91 10.64 2.44
C GLY A 205 -15.53 10.03 2.18
N LYS A 206 -15.19 9.75 0.90
CA LYS A 206 -13.92 9.16 0.51
C LYS A 206 -12.81 10.21 0.35
N ALA A 207 -11.58 9.77 0.03
CA ALA A 207 -10.42 10.64 -0.12
C ALA A 207 -10.62 11.71 -1.20
N GLY A 208 -11.04 11.30 -2.41
CA GLY A 208 -11.24 12.18 -3.54
C GLY A 208 -9.93 12.85 -3.98
N VAL A 209 -8.86 12.09 -4.02
CA VAL A 209 -7.52 12.54 -4.42
C VAL A 209 -7.25 12.24 -5.88
N VAL A 210 -6.34 13.01 -6.47
CA VAL A 210 -5.68 12.72 -7.75
C VAL A 210 -4.27 12.25 -7.43
N HIS A 211 -4.01 10.97 -7.65
CA HIS A 211 -2.71 10.35 -7.50
C HIS A 211 -1.93 10.53 -8.80
N LEU A 212 -0.77 11.18 -8.73
CA LEU A 212 -0.03 11.68 -9.89
C LEU A 212 1.32 11.00 -10.00
N HIS A 213 1.51 10.23 -11.07
CA HIS A 213 2.81 9.68 -11.42
C HIS A 213 3.75 10.76 -11.90
N LEU A 214 4.89 10.90 -11.27
CA LEU A 214 5.99 11.75 -11.73
C LEU A 214 7.02 10.90 -12.46
N GLY A 215 7.28 11.25 -13.73
CA GLY A 215 8.31 10.62 -14.54
C GLY A 215 9.66 11.32 -14.46
N ASP A 216 10.43 11.13 -15.52
CA ASP A 216 11.78 11.67 -15.73
C ASP A 216 11.81 13.03 -16.45
N GLY A 217 10.63 13.59 -16.77
CA GLY A 217 10.52 14.86 -17.48
C GLY A 217 11.02 16.06 -16.67
N GLU A 218 11.52 17.06 -17.37
CA GLU A 218 12.10 18.27 -16.74
C GLU A 218 11.06 19.20 -16.11
N ARG A 219 9.78 19.11 -16.53
CA ARG A 219 8.72 20.00 -16.03
C ARG A 219 8.35 19.74 -14.56
N GLY A 220 8.71 18.58 -14.02
CA GLY A 220 8.51 18.21 -12.61
C GLY A 220 7.09 18.49 -12.14
N LEU A 221 6.96 19.27 -11.11
CA LEU A 221 5.68 19.59 -10.44
C LEU A 221 5.01 20.87 -10.97
N GLU A 222 5.46 21.43 -12.10
CA GLU A 222 4.97 22.70 -12.65
C GLU A 222 3.43 22.71 -12.79
N LEU A 223 2.84 21.64 -13.33
CA LEU A 223 1.41 21.54 -13.57
C LEU A 223 0.58 21.62 -12.28
N ILE A 224 1.12 21.01 -11.19
CA ILE A 224 0.49 21.09 -9.86
C ILE A 224 0.61 22.51 -9.30
N ARG A 225 1.78 23.15 -9.39
CA ARG A 225 1.97 24.54 -8.95
C ARG A 225 1.02 25.50 -9.66
N GLN A 226 0.85 25.32 -10.98
CA GLN A 226 -0.11 26.11 -11.74
C GLN A 226 -1.56 25.87 -11.29
N ALA A 227 -1.94 24.60 -11.04
CA ALA A 227 -3.26 24.27 -10.52
C ALA A 227 -3.53 24.92 -9.17
N LEU A 228 -2.58 24.89 -8.26
CA LEU A 228 -2.69 25.51 -6.93
C LEU A 228 -2.80 27.03 -6.98
N SER A 229 -2.13 27.67 -7.92
CA SER A 229 -2.13 29.14 -8.04
C SER A 229 -3.34 29.70 -8.79
N THR A 230 -4.03 28.89 -9.59
CA THR A 230 -5.11 29.33 -10.49
C THR A 230 -6.48 28.73 -10.19
N SER A 231 -6.60 27.89 -9.15
CA SER A 231 -7.87 27.26 -8.78
C SER A 231 -8.11 27.29 -7.28
N GLU A 232 -9.37 27.02 -6.88
CA GLU A 232 -9.80 26.87 -5.47
C GLU A 232 -9.76 25.41 -5.00
N ILE A 233 -9.19 24.49 -5.81
CA ILE A 233 -9.09 23.08 -5.46
C ILE A 233 -8.09 22.93 -4.30
N PRO A 234 -8.49 22.31 -3.17
CA PRO A 234 -7.60 22.18 -2.02
C PRO A 234 -6.34 21.38 -2.37
N ALA A 235 -5.17 21.84 -1.94
CA ALA A 235 -3.87 21.23 -2.21
C ALA A 235 -3.79 19.73 -1.86
N ARG A 236 -4.50 19.29 -0.81
CA ARG A 236 -4.60 17.88 -0.40
C ARG A 236 -5.17 16.95 -1.48
N VAL A 237 -5.82 17.49 -2.51
CA VAL A 237 -6.37 16.70 -3.63
C VAL A 237 -5.26 16.18 -4.52
N PHE A 238 -4.16 16.92 -4.65
CA PHE A 238 -3.03 16.54 -5.49
C PHE A 238 -2.02 15.74 -4.67
N GLN A 239 -1.81 14.49 -5.04
CA GLN A 239 -0.85 13.57 -4.40
C GLN A 239 0.19 13.11 -5.43
N PRO A 240 1.29 13.84 -5.62
CA PRO A 240 2.40 13.36 -6.44
C PRO A 240 3.13 12.21 -5.77
N THR A 241 3.40 11.14 -6.53
CA THR A 241 4.22 10.00 -6.13
C THR A 241 5.53 9.94 -6.91
N HIS A 242 6.46 9.10 -6.48
CA HIS A 242 7.81 8.96 -7.03
C HIS A 242 8.64 10.26 -6.95
N VAL A 243 8.34 11.12 -5.98
CA VAL A 243 9.02 12.42 -5.88
C VAL A 243 10.53 12.31 -5.62
N ASN A 244 11.00 11.15 -5.16
CA ASN A 244 12.41 10.85 -4.93
C ASN A 244 13.15 10.33 -6.19
N ARG A 245 12.46 10.15 -7.32
CA ARG A 245 13.02 9.64 -8.58
C ARG A 245 14.11 10.53 -9.16
N ARG A 246 14.06 11.84 -8.89
CA ARG A 246 15.09 12.81 -9.22
C ARG A 246 15.34 13.74 -8.04
N LYS A 247 16.61 14.09 -7.78
CA LYS A 247 16.97 14.97 -6.66
C LYS A 247 16.29 16.33 -6.76
N ALA A 248 16.29 16.95 -7.95
CA ALA A 248 15.62 18.22 -8.18
C ALA A 248 14.10 18.14 -7.99
N LEU A 249 13.46 17.05 -8.40
CA LEU A 249 12.04 16.81 -8.18
C LEU A 249 11.69 16.69 -6.70
N PHE A 250 12.55 16.03 -5.94
CA PHE A 250 12.40 15.93 -4.49
C PHE A 250 12.45 17.30 -3.81
N ASP A 251 13.42 18.13 -4.19
CA ASP A 251 13.57 19.50 -3.65
C ASP A 251 12.31 20.34 -3.98
N GLU A 252 11.77 20.27 -5.21
CA GLU A 252 10.51 20.91 -5.56
C GLU A 252 9.34 20.42 -4.70
N SER A 253 9.31 19.12 -4.36
CA SER A 253 8.22 18.51 -3.58
C SER A 253 8.18 19.06 -2.15
N LEU A 254 9.31 19.44 -1.57
CA LEU A 254 9.39 20.07 -0.26
C LEU A 254 8.67 21.43 -0.21
N ASP A 255 8.64 22.16 -1.33
CA ASP A 255 7.89 23.42 -1.44
C ASP A 255 6.41 23.17 -1.57
N LEU A 256 5.98 22.14 -2.35
CA LEU A 256 4.57 21.78 -2.45
C LEU A 256 3.96 21.36 -1.10
N VAL A 257 4.73 20.70 -0.24
CA VAL A 257 4.30 20.34 1.11
C VAL A 257 3.94 21.58 1.93
N GLN A 258 4.68 22.70 1.80
CA GLN A 258 4.36 23.96 2.47
C GLN A 258 3.01 24.55 2.00
N HIS A 259 2.63 24.31 0.74
CA HIS A 259 1.35 24.73 0.19
C HIS A 259 0.19 23.77 0.54
N GLY A 260 0.48 22.68 1.26
CA GLY A 260 -0.54 21.77 1.79
C GLY A 260 -0.75 20.49 0.99
N CYS A 261 0.09 20.20 -0.01
CA CYS A 261 0.10 18.90 -0.68
C CYS A 261 0.63 17.81 0.26
N HIS A 262 0.21 16.59 0.00
CA HIS A 262 0.83 15.38 0.52
C HIS A 262 1.67 14.77 -0.59
N VAL A 263 2.91 14.41 -0.29
CA VAL A 263 3.83 13.82 -1.26
C VAL A 263 4.16 12.38 -0.89
N ASP A 264 4.46 11.57 -1.90
CA ASP A 264 4.73 10.17 -1.73
C ASP A 264 6.11 9.81 -2.28
N VAL A 265 6.90 9.16 -1.44
CA VAL A 265 8.23 8.63 -1.75
C VAL A 265 8.09 7.15 -2.06
N THR A 266 8.72 6.70 -3.13
CA THR A 266 8.69 5.28 -3.50
C THR A 266 9.93 4.56 -3.02
N ALA A 267 9.72 3.41 -2.39
CA ALA A 267 10.78 2.53 -1.90
C ALA A 267 11.32 1.66 -3.04
N PHE A 268 12.07 2.25 -3.98
CA PHE A 268 12.77 1.54 -5.03
C PHE A 268 14.28 1.54 -4.80
N PRO A 269 15.02 0.56 -5.35
CA PRO A 269 16.47 0.54 -5.27
C PRO A 269 17.05 1.73 -6.06
N VAL A 270 18.12 2.32 -5.56
CA VAL A 270 18.88 3.40 -6.21
C VAL A 270 20.34 2.98 -6.24
N GLU A 271 20.94 2.98 -7.43
CA GLU A 271 22.33 2.64 -7.62
C GLU A 271 23.26 3.84 -7.36
N ASP A 272 24.55 3.56 -7.12
CA ASP A 272 25.54 4.60 -6.91
C ASP A 272 25.72 5.44 -8.19
N GLY A 273 25.54 6.75 -8.03
CA GLY A 273 25.67 7.71 -9.13
C GLY A 273 24.36 8.11 -9.80
N GLU A 274 23.23 7.47 -9.48
CA GLU A 274 21.92 7.88 -9.96
C GLU A 274 21.50 9.26 -9.41
N ASP A 275 20.80 10.04 -10.23
CA ASP A 275 20.20 11.32 -9.83
C ASP A 275 18.88 11.12 -9.08
N ALA A 276 18.88 10.20 -8.13
CA ALA A 276 17.72 9.84 -7.31
C ALA A 276 18.09 9.82 -5.83
N TRP A 277 17.08 9.78 -4.96
CA TRP A 277 17.24 9.47 -3.54
C TRP A 277 16.58 8.13 -3.23
N SER A 278 17.28 7.24 -2.51
CA SER A 278 16.57 6.10 -1.91
C SER A 278 15.46 6.60 -0.97
N ALA A 279 14.45 5.78 -0.71
CA ALA A 279 13.38 6.19 0.19
C ALA A 279 13.91 6.59 1.58
N THR A 280 14.89 5.87 2.10
CA THR A 280 15.56 6.19 3.38
C THR A 280 16.22 7.57 3.33
N GLN A 281 16.98 7.86 2.27
CA GLN A 281 17.64 9.16 2.09
C GLN A 281 16.62 10.29 1.94
N ALA A 282 15.55 10.06 1.19
CA ALA A 282 14.48 11.03 0.98
C ALA A 282 13.75 11.36 2.29
N VAL A 283 13.39 10.34 3.10
CA VAL A 283 12.74 10.55 4.39
C VAL A 283 13.66 11.33 5.36
N ILE A 284 14.94 10.97 5.46
CA ILE A 284 15.90 11.71 6.32
C ILE A 284 16.01 13.17 5.87
N ARG A 285 16.14 13.46 4.56
CA ARG A 285 16.15 14.83 4.03
C ARG A 285 14.86 15.59 4.29
N TYR A 286 13.72 14.89 4.23
CA TYR A 286 12.43 15.48 4.57
C TYR A 286 12.37 15.91 6.05
N LEU A 287 12.89 15.07 6.95
CA LEU A 287 13.00 15.36 8.38
C LEU A 287 13.94 16.54 8.63
N ASP A 288 15.11 16.56 7.99
CA ASP A 288 16.10 17.63 8.09
C ASP A 288 15.54 18.98 7.57
N ALA A 289 14.67 18.94 6.56
CA ALA A 289 13.99 20.11 6.03
C ALA A 289 12.88 20.64 6.96
N GLY A 290 12.57 19.96 8.08
CA GLY A 290 11.58 20.38 9.06
C GLY A 290 10.16 20.48 8.53
N ARG A 291 9.81 19.65 7.55
CA ARG A 291 8.47 19.63 6.95
C ARG A 291 7.44 18.91 7.84
N PRO A 292 6.14 19.22 7.73
CA PRO A 292 5.09 18.57 8.52
C PRO A 292 5.07 17.07 8.30
N LEU A 293 5.33 16.27 9.34
CA LEU A 293 5.49 14.81 9.25
C LEU A 293 4.28 14.11 8.60
N HIS A 294 3.07 14.60 8.84
CA HIS A 294 1.82 14.02 8.34
C HIS A 294 1.57 14.21 6.84
N ARG A 295 2.50 14.87 6.11
CA ARG A 295 2.36 15.15 4.67
C ARG A 295 3.29 14.33 3.80
N LEU A 296 3.95 13.34 4.36
CA LEU A 296 4.77 12.38 3.64
C LEU A 296 4.22 10.98 3.85
N SER A 297 4.17 10.19 2.78
CA SER A 297 4.01 8.73 2.81
C SER A 297 5.14 8.05 2.07
N VAL A 298 5.31 6.76 2.35
CA VAL A 298 6.20 5.87 1.61
C VAL A 298 5.35 4.73 1.04
N SER A 299 5.49 4.47 -0.25
CA SER A 299 4.84 3.36 -0.96
C SER A 299 5.86 2.46 -1.65
N SER A 300 5.43 1.28 -2.11
CA SER A 300 6.35 0.30 -2.69
C SER A 300 6.39 0.29 -4.21
N ASP A 301 5.35 0.75 -4.88
CA ASP A 301 5.12 0.52 -6.31
C ASP A 301 5.07 -1.00 -6.66
N ALA A 302 4.69 -1.85 -5.69
CA ALA A 302 4.74 -3.30 -5.86
C ALA A 302 3.92 -3.78 -7.06
N GLY A 303 4.50 -4.70 -7.82
CA GLY A 303 3.95 -5.17 -9.09
C GLY A 303 4.21 -4.23 -10.26
N GLY A 304 4.84 -3.06 -10.02
CA GLY A 304 5.35 -2.18 -11.05
C GLY A 304 6.61 -2.74 -11.70
N CYS A 305 6.95 -2.22 -12.88
CA CYS A 305 8.12 -2.61 -13.64
C CYS A 305 9.30 -1.68 -13.30
N LEU A 306 10.43 -2.26 -12.93
CA LEU A 306 11.68 -1.55 -12.66
C LEU A 306 12.68 -1.87 -13.77
N PRO A 307 13.01 -0.93 -14.68
CA PRO A 307 14.06 -1.16 -15.66
C PRO A 307 15.43 -1.21 -14.96
N CYS A 308 16.23 -2.20 -15.32
CA CYS A 308 17.62 -2.31 -14.92
C CYS A 308 18.50 -1.76 -16.04
N PHE A 309 19.52 -0.95 -15.68
CA PHE A 309 20.42 -0.33 -16.63
C PHE A 309 21.83 -0.89 -16.48
N ASP A 310 22.57 -0.98 -17.59
CA ASP A 310 23.98 -1.34 -17.58
C ASP A 310 24.86 -0.11 -17.24
N SER A 311 26.16 -0.31 -17.10
CA SER A 311 27.12 0.75 -16.80
C SER A 311 27.21 1.87 -17.88
N GLU A 312 26.57 1.66 -19.03
CA GLU A 312 26.48 2.64 -20.13
C GLU A 312 25.08 3.30 -20.18
N GLY A 313 24.20 3.00 -19.18
CA GLY A 313 22.85 3.56 -19.08
C GLY A 313 21.84 2.94 -20.05
N ARG A 314 22.14 1.78 -20.63
CA ARG A 314 21.22 1.05 -21.53
C ARG A 314 20.39 0.04 -20.74
N ALA A 315 19.11 -0.01 -21.02
CA ALA A 315 18.25 -1.01 -20.41
C ALA A 315 18.76 -2.44 -20.71
N CYS A 316 19.21 -3.15 -19.68
CA CYS A 316 19.77 -4.49 -19.76
C CYS A 316 18.86 -5.57 -19.20
N GLY A 317 17.78 -5.17 -18.51
CA GLY A 317 16.82 -6.07 -17.90
C GLY A 317 15.62 -5.36 -17.33
N MET A 318 14.72 -6.13 -16.75
CA MET A 318 13.55 -5.64 -16.03
C MET A 318 13.43 -6.41 -14.72
N ASP A 319 13.20 -5.70 -13.63
CA ASP A 319 12.87 -6.26 -12.33
C ASP A 319 11.44 -5.86 -11.95
N VAL A 320 10.96 -6.36 -10.84
CA VAL A 320 9.60 -6.12 -10.35
C VAL A 320 9.66 -5.52 -8.96
N ALA A 321 9.05 -4.35 -8.81
CA ALA A 321 8.90 -3.73 -7.50
C ALA A 321 8.11 -4.61 -6.54
N HIS A 322 8.49 -4.64 -5.26
CA HIS A 322 7.87 -5.50 -4.26
C HIS A 322 7.62 -4.78 -2.93
N SER A 323 6.56 -5.16 -2.24
CA SER A 323 6.15 -4.51 -0.96
C SER A 323 7.20 -4.67 0.16
N GLY A 324 8.14 -5.59 0.04
CA GLY A 324 9.24 -5.77 1.00
C GLY A 324 10.10 -4.52 1.17
N SER A 325 10.26 -3.73 0.10
CA SER A 325 11.04 -2.50 0.12
C SER A 325 10.55 -1.47 1.15
N MET A 326 9.25 -1.41 1.45
CA MET A 326 8.71 -0.55 2.51
C MET A 326 9.25 -0.93 3.89
N LEU A 327 9.23 -2.23 4.21
CA LEU A 327 9.73 -2.71 5.49
C LEU A 327 11.26 -2.54 5.59
N GLU A 328 11.97 -2.77 4.50
CA GLU A 328 13.41 -2.53 4.40
C GLU A 328 13.73 -1.07 4.67
N THR A 329 13.01 -0.14 4.03
CA THR A 329 13.15 1.32 4.28
C THR A 329 12.86 1.68 5.74
N LEU A 330 11.79 1.12 6.35
CA LEU A 330 11.48 1.34 7.76
C LEU A 330 12.65 0.88 8.67
N ARG A 331 13.20 -0.31 8.41
CA ARG A 331 14.33 -0.86 9.16
C ARG A 331 15.61 -0.02 9.00
N GLU A 332 15.86 0.46 7.80
CA GLU A 332 16.98 1.37 7.53
C GLU A 332 16.85 2.69 8.29
N LEU A 333 15.65 3.28 8.31
CA LEU A 333 15.36 4.50 9.08
C LEU A 333 15.62 4.29 10.57
N ILE A 334 15.13 3.19 11.14
CA ILE A 334 15.37 2.85 12.54
C ILE A 334 16.87 2.64 12.80
N SER A 335 17.58 1.96 11.90
CA SER A 335 19.02 1.74 11.99
C SER A 335 19.81 3.04 11.87
N ALA A 336 19.31 4.02 11.14
CA ALA A 336 19.87 5.38 11.03
C ALA A 336 19.55 6.26 12.26
N GLY A 337 18.82 5.74 13.25
CA GLY A 337 18.50 6.43 14.50
C GLY A 337 17.20 7.23 14.48
N VAL A 338 16.36 7.09 13.45
CA VAL A 338 15.02 7.70 13.44
C VAL A 338 14.13 6.94 14.44
N PRO A 339 13.51 7.62 15.42
CA PRO A 339 12.63 6.96 16.39
C PRO A 339 11.42 6.27 15.73
N PHE A 340 10.96 5.16 16.29
CA PHE A 340 9.79 4.41 15.79
C PHE A 340 8.56 5.30 15.62
N GLU A 341 8.24 6.10 16.62
CA GLU A 341 7.09 7.03 16.61
C GLU A 341 7.18 8.11 15.54
N THR A 342 8.38 8.35 14.99
CA THR A 342 8.60 9.26 13.86
C THR A 342 8.55 8.52 12.52
N ALA A 343 9.15 7.34 12.45
CA ALA A 343 9.27 6.57 11.20
C ALA A 343 7.97 5.84 10.82
N VAL A 344 7.34 5.15 11.77
CA VAL A 344 6.14 4.31 11.53
C VAL A 344 4.99 5.08 10.88
N PRO A 345 4.67 6.34 11.25
CA PRO A 345 3.61 7.11 10.62
C PRO A 345 3.71 7.23 9.09
N PHE A 346 4.90 7.30 8.51
CA PHE A 346 5.08 7.43 7.06
C PHE A 346 4.56 6.22 6.28
N PHE A 347 4.50 5.06 6.93
CA PHE A 347 4.08 3.79 6.36
C PHE A 347 2.68 3.36 6.84
N THR A 348 2.05 4.09 7.76
CA THR A 348 0.82 3.64 8.44
C THR A 348 -0.22 4.75 8.51
N SER A 349 -0.17 5.61 9.52
CA SER A 349 -1.20 6.63 9.77
C SER A 349 -1.24 7.73 8.74
N ASN A 350 -0.11 8.14 8.15
CA ASN A 350 -0.11 9.21 7.15
C ASN A 350 -0.86 8.82 5.87
N PRO A 351 -0.53 7.70 5.18
CA PRO A 351 -1.31 7.28 4.02
C PRO A 351 -2.76 6.95 4.39
N ALA A 352 -3.03 6.33 5.57
CA ALA A 352 -4.38 6.03 5.99
C ALA A 352 -5.23 7.29 6.19
N ASN A 353 -4.68 8.34 6.81
CA ASN A 353 -5.37 9.61 7.04
C ASN A 353 -5.62 10.38 5.74
N LEU A 354 -4.61 10.49 4.87
CA LEU A 354 -4.76 11.12 3.55
C LEU A 354 -5.89 10.45 2.77
N LEU A 355 -5.89 9.13 2.74
CA LEU A 355 -6.80 8.31 1.94
C LEU A 355 -8.12 8.03 2.66
N ARG A 356 -8.30 8.58 3.87
CA ARG A 356 -9.51 8.43 4.70
C ARG A 356 -9.93 6.98 4.87
N LEU A 357 -8.96 6.10 5.16
CA LEU A 357 -9.21 4.67 5.34
C LEU A 357 -9.74 4.41 6.76
N PRO A 358 -10.99 3.99 6.92
CA PRO A 358 -11.57 3.86 8.25
C PRO A 358 -10.92 2.71 9.02
N GLY A 359 -10.46 3.00 10.24
CA GLY A 359 -9.88 2.02 11.15
C GLY A 359 -8.51 1.49 10.76
N LYS A 360 -7.77 2.21 9.89
CA LYS A 360 -6.44 1.82 9.42
C LYS A 360 -5.32 2.73 9.92
N GLY A 361 -4.11 2.23 9.88
CA GLY A 361 -2.88 2.98 10.18
C GLY A 361 -2.63 3.29 11.64
N THR A 362 -3.54 2.92 12.55
CA THR A 362 -3.39 3.12 14.00
C THR A 362 -3.94 1.93 14.77
N LEU A 363 -3.36 1.67 15.98
CA LEU A 363 -3.84 0.63 16.89
C LEU A 363 -4.69 1.28 18.00
N GLN A 364 -6.00 1.29 17.80
CA GLN A 364 -6.97 1.84 18.75
C GLN A 364 -8.14 0.89 18.91
N GLN A 365 -8.78 0.93 20.07
CA GLN A 365 -10.00 0.16 20.30
C GLN A 365 -11.08 0.53 19.26
N GLY A 366 -11.67 -0.48 18.64
CA GLY A 366 -12.65 -0.35 17.57
C GLY A 366 -12.05 -0.33 16.15
N ASN A 367 -10.74 -0.10 15.99
CA ASN A 367 -10.08 -0.19 14.69
C ASN A 367 -9.90 -1.65 14.24
N ASP A 368 -9.60 -1.81 12.97
CA ASP A 368 -9.24 -3.13 12.44
C ASP A 368 -7.97 -3.65 13.12
N ALA A 369 -7.95 -4.94 13.40
CA ALA A 369 -6.80 -5.60 13.98
C ALA A 369 -5.76 -5.91 12.88
N ASP A 370 -5.09 -4.87 12.42
CA ASP A 370 -4.01 -4.90 11.45
C ASP A 370 -2.72 -4.48 12.15
N LEU A 371 -1.84 -5.43 12.40
CA LEU A 371 -0.62 -5.17 13.16
C LEU A 371 0.53 -6.10 12.79
N ILE A 372 1.73 -5.64 13.09
CA ILE A 372 2.98 -6.38 12.94
C ILE A 372 3.64 -6.49 14.30
N VAL A 373 4.01 -7.70 14.68
CA VAL A 373 4.94 -7.97 15.78
C VAL A 373 6.33 -8.14 15.19
N LEU A 374 7.26 -7.33 15.62
CA LEU A 374 8.63 -7.34 15.13
C LEU A 374 9.53 -8.22 16.01
N ASP A 375 10.47 -8.92 15.40
CA ASP A 375 11.56 -9.60 16.10
C ASP A 375 12.65 -8.60 16.53
N GLU A 376 13.74 -9.10 17.11
CA GLU A 376 14.87 -8.29 17.60
C GLU A 376 15.63 -7.56 16.48
N SER A 377 15.50 -8.03 15.24
CA SER A 377 16.09 -7.44 14.03
C SER A 377 15.11 -6.59 13.23
N ASN A 378 13.93 -6.30 13.81
CA ASN A 378 12.82 -5.60 13.18
C ASN A 378 12.28 -6.28 11.92
N HIS A 379 12.34 -7.63 11.84
CA HIS A 379 11.60 -8.40 10.85
C HIS A 379 10.22 -8.83 11.40
N PRO A 380 9.23 -9.11 10.53
CA PRO A 380 7.92 -9.56 10.96
C PRO A 380 8.00 -10.97 11.60
N LEU A 381 7.81 -11.02 12.91
CA LEU A 381 7.59 -12.29 13.62
C LEU A 381 6.15 -12.75 13.44
N HIS A 382 5.19 -11.81 13.60
CA HIS A 382 3.79 -12.05 13.30
C HIS A 382 3.24 -10.91 12.46
N VAL A 383 2.39 -11.23 11.50
CA VAL A 383 1.56 -10.27 10.79
C VAL A 383 0.12 -10.70 10.94
N ILE A 384 -0.67 -9.82 11.51
CA ILE A 384 -2.10 -10.00 11.69
C ILE A 384 -2.80 -8.98 10.77
N ALA A 385 -3.61 -9.48 9.85
CA ALA A 385 -4.47 -8.66 9.01
C ALA A 385 -5.93 -9.03 9.26
N ARG A 386 -6.75 -8.02 9.56
CA ARG A 386 -8.16 -8.19 9.92
C ARG A 386 -8.37 -9.26 11.01
N GLY A 387 -7.48 -9.28 12.01
CA GLY A 387 -7.56 -10.16 13.16
C GLY A 387 -7.10 -11.61 12.93
N GLU A 388 -6.64 -11.97 11.74
CA GLU A 388 -6.13 -13.30 11.43
C GLU A 388 -4.62 -13.28 11.16
N PHE A 389 -3.91 -14.30 11.61
CA PHE A 389 -2.48 -14.46 11.31
C PHE A 389 -2.28 -14.75 9.82
N HIS A 390 -1.47 -13.95 9.18
CA HIS A 390 -0.91 -14.18 7.85
C HIS A 390 0.54 -14.67 7.93
N VAL A 391 1.30 -14.13 8.88
CA VAL A 391 2.61 -14.62 9.28
C VAL A 391 2.54 -14.96 10.76
N ARG A 392 3.06 -16.12 11.14
CA ARG A 392 3.16 -16.55 12.54
C ARG A 392 4.51 -17.21 12.77
N ASP A 393 5.21 -16.79 13.83
CA ASP A 393 6.55 -17.29 14.16
C ASP A 393 7.51 -17.22 12.96
N GLY A 394 7.49 -16.09 12.22
CA GLY A 394 8.29 -15.86 11.01
C GLY A 394 7.89 -16.68 9.78
N SER A 395 6.82 -17.47 9.87
CA SER A 395 6.38 -18.35 8.79
C SER A 395 5.04 -17.88 8.18
N ILE A 396 4.92 -17.93 6.86
CA ILE A 396 3.68 -17.61 6.14
C ILE A 396 2.66 -18.72 6.42
N VAL A 397 1.54 -18.38 7.11
CA VAL A 397 0.48 -19.31 7.48
C VAL A 397 -0.80 -19.09 6.66
N ARG A 398 -0.91 -17.95 5.96
CA ARG A 398 -2.01 -17.67 5.03
C ARG A 398 -1.46 -17.30 3.66
N ARG A 399 -2.01 -17.94 2.63
CA ARG A 399 -1.63 -17.77 1.23
C ARG A 399 -2.87 -17.53 0.38
N GLY A 400 -2.68 -16.94 -0.80
CA GLY A 400 -3.71 -16.91 -1.82
C GLY A 400 -4.03 -18.34 -2.32
N LEU A 401 -5.24 -18.49 -2.88
CA LEU A 401 -5.78 -19.81 -3.26
C LEU A 401 -4.88 -20.59 -4.23
N PHE A 402 -4.16 -19.88 -5.10
CA PHE A 402 -3.31 -20.48 -6.14
C PHE A 402 -1.80 -20.33 -5.87
N GLU A 403 -1.43 -19.81 -4.70
CA GLU A 403 -0.02 -19.75 -4.32
C GLU A 403 0.54 -21.15 -4.06
N SER A 404 1.62 -21.48 -4.75
CA SER A 404 2.33 -22.74 -4.57
C SER A 404 2.90 -22.84 -3.15
N ILE A 405 2.62 -23.94 -2.47
CA ILE A 405 3.41 -24.33 -1.31
C ILE A 405 4.71 -24.88 -1.91
N SER A 406 5.83 -24.17 -1.74
CA SER A 406 7.15 -24.72 -2.08
C SER A 406 7.45 -25.85 -1.10
N THR A 407 6.93 -27.03 -1.40
CA THR A 407 7.40 -28.27 -0.78
C THR A 407 8.80 -28.46 -1.34
N PRO A 408 9.85 -28.63 -0.51
CA PRO A 408 11.15 -29.04 -1.02
C PRO A 408 10.92 -30.31 -1.85
N ARG A 409 11.23 -30.26 -3.15
CA ARG A 409 11.23 -31.49 -3.96
C ARG A 409 12.13 -32.48 -3.24
N LYS A 410 11.55 -33.56 -2.73
CA LYS A 410 12.36 -34.71 -2.31
C LYS A 410 13.21 -35.07 -3.50
N PRO A 411 14.54 -35.19 -3.36
CA PRO A 411 15.37 -35.68 -4.44
C PRO A 411 14.77 -37.01 -4.88
N ASN A 412 14.53 -37.17 -6.18
CA ASN A 412 14.09 -38.42 -6.78
C ASN A 412 15.10 -39.51 -6.34
N GLN A 413 14.67 -40.37 -5.43
CA GLN A 413 15.37 -41.63 -5.20
C GLN A 413 15.03 -42.54 -6.40
N GLY A 414 16.02 -42.79 -7.24
CA GLY A 414 16.07 -43.93 -8.11
C GLY A 414 15.65 -43.69 -9.56
N GLU A 415 16.60 -43.36 -10.38
CA GLU A 415 16.80 -44.09 -11.64
C GLU A 415 18.26 -44.45 -11.69
N VAL A 416 18.52 -45.63 -11.13
CA VAL A 416 19.70 -46.48 -11.46
C VAL A 416 19.20 -47.49 -12.46
N ALA A 417 19.60 -47.33 -13.70
CA ALA A 417 19.89 -48.43 -14.65
C ALA A 417 20.55 -47.82 -15.88
#